data_6270f4bd943d46785e977ebfd2dcd9f7
#
_entry.id   6270f4bd943d46785e977ebfd2dcd9f7
#
_cell.length_a   1.000
_cell.length_b   1.000
_cell.length_c   1.000
_cell.angle_alpha   90.00
_cell.angle_beta   90.00
_cell.angle_gamma   90.00
#
_symmetry.space_group_name_H-M   'P 1'
#
loop_
_entity.id
_entity.type
_entity.pdbx_description
1 polymer ?
#
loop_
_entity_poly.entity_id
_entity_poly.type
_entity_poly.pdbx_seq_one_letter_code
_entity_poly.pdbx_strand_id
1 'polypeptide(L)' 'SGAVGVGCDRLGITERPRSVTLKQAVAAVGQGRLMRVYDDLFSHLKQPIAQVLLTRGDLVQRSRYVNASNTFQELLRL' A
#
# COMPACT_ATOMS: atom_id res chain seq x y z
N SER A 1 6.43 -2.73 -3.96
CA SER A 1 6.14 -1.32 -3.65
C SER A 1 7.27 -0.61 -2.91
N GLY A 2 8.23 -1.34 -2.39
CA GLY A 2 9.30 -0.80 -1.56
C GLY A 2 8.97 -0.76 -0.07
N ALA A 3 7.80 -1.23 0.34
CA ALA A 3 7.38 -1.19 1.74
C ALA A 3 8.33 -1.96 2.66
N VAL A 4 8.84 -3.11 2.22
CA VAL A 4 9.81 -3.89 3.00
C VAL A 4 11.10 -3.09 3.22
N GLY A 5 11.63 -2.49 2.17
CA GLY A 5 12.84 -1.68 2.27
C GLY A 5 12.66 -0.47 3.20
N VAL A 6 11.55 0.23 3.05
CA VAL A 6 11.21 1.37 3.92
C VAL A 6 11.05 0.91 5.36
N GLY A 7 10.39 -0.22 5.60
CA GLY A 7 10.21 -0.78 6.93
C GLY A 7 11.54 -1.20 7.57
N CYS A 8 12.41 -1.83 6.82
CA CYS A 8 13.75 -2.20 7.30
C CYS A 8 14.53 -0.95 7.73
N ASP A 9 14.52 0.07 6.90
CA ASP A 9 15.19 1.33 7.21
C ASP A 9 14.63 1.95 8.49
N ARG A 10 13.31 2.00 8.60
CA ARG A 10 12.62 2.58 9.76
C ARG A 10 12.94 1.84 11.06
N LEU A 11 13.09 0.51 11.00
CA LEU A 11 13.34 -0.34 12.17
C LEU A 11 14.83 -0.58 12.43
N GLY A 12 15.72 -0.06 11.59
CA GLY A 12 17.15 -0.29 11.72
C GLY A 12 17.58 -1.71 11.40
N ILE A 13 16.82 -2.41 10.57
CA ILE A 13 17.12 -3.78 10.14
C ILE A 13 18.05 -3.72 8.95
N THR A 14 19.27 -4.28 9.11
CA THR A 14 20.30 -4.24 8.05
C THR A 14 20.30 -5.48 7.18
N GLU A 15 19.77 -6.60 7.68
CA GLU A 15 19.67 -7.85 6.92
C GLU A 15 18.28 -8.02 6.37
N ARG A 16 18.18 -8.59 5.16
CA ARG A 16 16.88 -8.86 4.56
C ARG A 16 16.09 -9.86 5.40
N PRO A 17 14.83 -9.56 5.75
CA PRO A 17 13.99 -10.49 6.51
C PRO A 17 13.84 -11.83 5.78
N ARG A 18 14.06 -12.93 6.52
CA ARG A 18 14.01 -14.28 5.94
C ARG A 18 12.68 -14.98 6.14
N SER A 19 11.96 -14.69 7.22
CA SER A 19 10.66 -15.29 7.46
C SER A 19 9.55 -14.48 6.79
N VAL A 20 8.48 -15.17 6.39
CA VAL A 20 7.29 -14.52 5.82
C VAL A 20 6.67 -13.59 6.84
N THR A 21 6.56 -14.04 8.09
CA THR A 21 5.96 -13.24 9.17
C THR A 21 6.73 -11.94 9.41
N LEU A 22 8.06 -12.04 9.48
CA LEU A 22 8.89 -10.84 9.66
C LEU A 22 8.79 -9.91 8.46
N LYS A 23 8.81 -10.47 7.26
CA LYS A 23 8.68 -9.68 6.04
C LYS A 23 7.35 -8.94 6.00
N GLN A 24 6.25 -9.60 6.37
CA GLN A 24 4.93 -8.98 6.43
C GLN A 24 4.87 -7.88 7.49
N ALA A 25 5.44 -8.13 8.67
CA ALA A 25 5.47 -7.14 9.75
C ALA A 25 6.27 -5.91 9.34
N VAL A 26 7.44 -6.10 8.74
CA VAL A 26 8.29 -5.02 8.25
C VAL A 26 7.59 -4.23 7.15
N ALA A 27 6.92 -4.93 6.23
CA ALA A 27 6.15 -4.29 5.17
C ALA A 27 5.01 -3.44 5.74
N ALA A 28 4.34 -3.93 6.79
CA ALA A 28 3.27 -3.17 7.43
C ALA A 28 3.77 -1.85 8.03
N VAL A 29 4.94 -1.89 8.67
CA VAL A 29 5.59 -0.67 9.18
C VAL A 29 5.95 0.26 8.03
N GLY A 30 6.56 -0.28 6.99
CA GLY A 30 7.01 0.50 5.83
C GLY A 30 5.86 1.08 5.02
N GLN A 31 4.72 0.39 4.96
CA GLN A 31 3.58 0.85 4.16
C GLN A 31 3.01 2.16 4.69
N GLY A 32 2.88 2.31 6.00
CA GLY A 32 2.41 3.55 6.60
C GLY A 32 3.34 4.73 6.26
N ARG A 33 4.64 4.51 6.36
CA ARG A 33 5.63 5.51 6.00
C ARG A 33 5.60 5.85 4.52
N LEU A 34 5.48 4.84 3.68
CA LEU A 34 5.43 5.01 2.22
C LEU A 34 4.23 5.84 1.81
N MET A 35 3.05 5.55 2.38
CA MET A 35 1.83 6.33 2.09
C MET A 35 1.98 7.78 2.53
N ARG A 36 2.64 8.03 3.65
CA ARG A 36 2.89 9.38 4.11
C ARG A 36 3.80 10.15 3.15
N VAL A 37 4.83 9.50 2.61
CA VAL A 37 5.71 10.11 1.61
C VAL A 37 4.92 10.52 0.38
N TYR A 38 4.08 9.63 -0.14
CA TYR A 38 3.22 9.95 -1.28
C TYR A 38 2.25 11.09 -0.97
N ASP A 39 1.62 11.06 0.19
CA ASP A 39 0.69 12.11 0.59
C ASP A 39 1.38 13.47 0.67
N ASP A 40 2.55 13.52 1.29
CA ASP A 40 3.33 14.76 1.38
C ASP A 40 3.69 15.30 0.00
N LEU A 41 4.16 14.43 -0.91
CA LEU A 41 4.55 14.83 -2.26
C LEU A 41 3.37 15.36 -3.06
N PHE A 42 2.26 14.63 -3.06
CA PHE A 42 1.08 15.01 -3.86
C PHE A 42 0.31 16.18 -3.24
N SER A 43 0.46 16.41 -1.93
CA SER A 43 -0.14 17.57 -1.27
C SER A 43 0.39 18.89 -1.85
N HIS A 44 1.67 18.93 -2.25
CA HIS A 44 2.23 20.11 -2.90
C HIS A 44 1.55 20.40 -4.24
N LEU A 45 1.01 19.39 -4.88
CA LEU A 45 0.26 19.50 -6.13
C LEU A 45 -1.24 19.66 -5.91
N LYS A 46 -1.67 19.72 -4.66
CA LYS A 46 -3.09 19.74 -4.27
C LYS A 46 -3.85 18.55 -4.83
N GLN A 47 -3.17 17.40 -4.93
CA GLN A 47 -3.75 16.17 -5.47
C GLN A 47 -3.99 15.18 -4.33
N PRO A 48 -5.25 14.89 -3.98
CA PRO A 48 -5.56 13.84 -3.01
C PRO A 48 -5.10 12.48 -3.53
N ILE A 49 -4.66 11.64 -2.61
CA ILE A 49 -4.32 10.26 -2.92
C ILE A 49 -5.17 9.31 -2.09
N ALA A 50 -5.22 8.05 -2.51
CA ALA A 50 -5.91 7.01 -1.77
C ALA A 50 -5.14 5.70 -1.92
N GLN A 51 -5.31 4.82 -0.93
CA GLN A 51 -4.78 3.47 -0.98
C GLN A 51 -5.94 2.49 -1.06
N VAL A 52 -5.85 1.55 -1.98
CA VAL A 52 -6.81 0.47 -2.11
C VAL A 52 -6.08 -0.85 -1.84
N LEU A 53 -6.58 -1.62 -0.89
CA LEU A 53 -6.00 -2.90 -0.53
C LEU A 53 -6.80 -4.01 -1.20
N LEU A 54 -6.13 -4.80 -2.04
CA LEU A 54 -6.76 -5.87 -2.80
C LEU A 54 -6.16 -7.21 -2.41
N THR A 55 -7.01 -8.24 -2.41
CA THR A 55 -6.60 -9.64 -2.27
C THR A 55 -6.84 -10.37 -3.59
N ARG A 56 -6.29 -11.60 -3.70
CA ARG A 56 -6.57 -12.44 -4.88
C ARG A 56 -8.06 -12.72 -5.01
N GLY A 57 -8.76 -12.89 -3.88
CA GLY A 57 -10.21 -13.10 -3.88
C GLY A 57 -10.97 -11.95 -4.52
N ASP A 58 -10.50 -10.72 -4.34
CA ASP A 58 -11.12 -9.55 -4.94
C ASP A 58 -11.01 -9.56 -6.47
N LEU A 59 -9.99 -10.23 -7.01
CA LEU A 59 -9.79 -10.31 -8.45
C LEU A 59 -10.48 -11.52 -9.08
N VAL A 60 -10.73 -12.56 -8.30
CA VAL A 60 -11.28 -13.84 -8.78
C VAL A 60 -12.80 -13.89 -8.64
N GLN A 61 -13.33 -13.46 -7.50
CA GLN A 61 -14.78 -13.46 -7.26
C GLN A 61 -15.42 -12.26 -7.95
N ARG A 62 -16.39 -12.53 -8.84
CA ARG A 62 -16.99 -11.51 -9.69
C ARG A 62 -17.57 -10.34 -8.90
N SER A 63 -18.34 -10.61 -7.84
CA SER A 63 -18.98 -9.55 -7.06
C SER A 63 -17.93 -8.63 -6.40
N ARG A 64 -16.85 -9.22 -5.88
CA ARG A 64 -15.76 -8.46 -5.27
C ARG A 64 -14.94 -7.71 -6.31
N TYR A 65 -14.73 -8.31 -7.46
CA TYR A 65 -14.06 -7.66 -8.58
C TYR A 65 -14.83 -6.42 -9.05
N VAL A 66 -16.14 -6.56 -9.26
CA VAL A 66 -17.00 -5.45 -9.69
C VAL A 66 -16.99 -4.34 -8.65
N ASN A 67 -17.08 -4.70 -7.36
CA ASN A 67 -17.04 -3.72 -6.28
C ASN A 67 -15.71 -2.96 -6.25
N ALA A 68 -14.58 -3.66 -6.40
CA ALA A 68 -13.26 -3.03 -6.45
C ALA A 68 -13.15 -2.09 -7.66
N SER A 69 -13.61 -2.55 -8.83
CA SER A 69 -13.61 -1.74 -10.05
C SER A 69 -14.43 -0.46 -9.87
N ASN A 70 -15.61 -0.56 -9.27
CA ASN A 70 -16.46 0.60 -9.00
C ASN A 70 -15.79 1.57 -8.03
N THR A 71 -15.08 1.05 -7.04
CA THR A 71 -14.35 1.89 -6.09
C THR A 71 -13.25 2.69 -6.80
N PHE A 72 -12.47 2.06 -7.68
CA PHE A 72 -11.46 2.76 -8.47
C PHE A 72 -12.08 3.85 -9.34
N GLN A 73 -13.17 3.54 -10.02
CA GLN A 73 -13.86 4.50 -10.87
C GLN A 73 -14.33 5.71 -10.06
N GLU A 74 -14.90 5.46 -8.88
CA GLU A 74 -15.37 6.53 -8.00
C GLU A 74 -14.21 7.39 -7.49
N LEU A 75 -13.09 6.76 -7.10
CA LEU A 75 -11.90 7.50 -6.68
C LEU A 75 -11.36 8.40 -7.78
N LEU A 76 -11.35 7.90 -9.02
CA LEU A 76 -10.87 8.70 -10.16
C LEU A 76 -11.82 9.84 -10.51
N ARG A 77 -13.11 9.69 -10.19
CA ARG A 77 -14.13 10.73 -10.41
C ARG A 77 -13.98 11.87 -9.39
N LEU A 78 -13.58 11.53 -8.16
CA LEU A 78 -13.40 12.53 -7.11
C LEU A 78 -12.10 13.30 -7.33
#